data_a6f7048715a8ca0b4ba3c073b749665a
#
_entry.id   a6f7048715a8ca0b4ba3c073b749665a
#
_cell.length_a   1.000
_cell.length_b   1.000
_cell.length_c   1.000
_cell.angle_alpha   90.00
_cell.angle_beta   90.00
_cell.angle_gamma   90.00
#
_symmetry.space_group_name_H-M   'P 1'
#
loop_
_entity.id
_entity.type
_entity.pdbx_description
1 polymer ?
#
loop_
_entity_poly.entity_id
_entity_poly.type
_entity_poly.pdbx_seq_one_letter_code
_entity_poly.pdbx_strand_id
1 'polypeptide(L)'
;LDAIVAGRKTFVLEGAELKLDTTCGAYITMNPGYIGRTPLPESLKVLFRPVTVVVPDFALIAENMLMAEGFTEAKVLGKKFINLYELCRDLLSKAMHYDWGLRAIKSVLRVAGDFKRSEPEKSEMTLLFRSLRDCNLPKIVGDDLIIFMGLLGDLFPGAEAPRQRDWDLEKKIEESFVEAGLQPEDEALLKTVQLMELLAVRHCDFIMG
;
A
#
# COMPACT_ATOMS: atom_id res chain seq x y z
N LEU A 1 -2.60 -0.02 34.63
CA LEU A 1 -4.00 -0.02 34.21
C LEU A 1 -4.92 -0.43 35.36
N ASP A 2 -4.70 -1.55 36.04
CA ASP A 2 -5.50 -2.04 37.19
C ASP A 2 -5.66 -0.96 38.26
N ALA A 3 -4.60 -0.23 38.59
CA ALA A 3 -4.63 0.82 39.58
C ALA A 3 -5.50 2.02 39.14
N ILE A 4 -5.51 2.34 37.83
CA ILE A 4 -6.38 3.37 37.26
C ILE A 4 -7.84 2.95 37.33
N VAL A 5 -8.15 1.73 36.89
CA VAL A 5 -9.51 1.15 36.93
C VAL A 5 -10.05 1.10 38.36
N ALA A 6 -9.18 0.73 39.33
CA ALA A 6 -9.53 0.66 40.76
C ALA A 6 -9.55 2.03 41.46
N GLY A 7 -9.24 3.15 40.78
CA GLY A 7 -9.19 4.48 41.36
C GLY A 7 -8.14 4.67 42.45
N ARG A 8 -7.04 3.90 42.40
CA ARG A 8 -5.96 3.96 43.41
C ARG A 8 -5.13 5.23 43.19
N LYS A 9 -4.62 5.81 44.28
CA LYS A 9 -3.74 7.00 44.22
C LYS A 9 -2.25 6.64 44.08
N THR A 10 -1.90 5.39 44.31
CA THR A 10 -0.54 4.85 44.22
C THR A 10 -0.56 3.46 43.59
N PHE A 11 0.56 3.06 42.99
CA PHE A 11 0.78 1.71 42.49
C PHE A 11 2.24 1.31 42.69
N VAL A 12 2.51 0.02 42.73
CA VAL A 12 3.86 -0.51 42.87
C VAL A 12 4.40 -0.91 41.49
N LEU A 13 5.57 -0.39 41.16
CA LEU A 13 6.32 -0.76 39.94
C LEU A 13 7.73 -1.14 40.34
N GLU A 14 8.16 -2.37 40.03
CA GLU A 14 9.50 -2.89 40.36
C GLU A 14 9.89 -2.74 41.84
N GLY A 15 8.93 -2.89 42.74
CA GLY A 15 9.14 -2.76 44.18
C GLY A 15 9.09 -1.33 44.74
N ALA A 16 8.99 -0.29 43.88
CA ALA A 16 8.84 1.09 44.28
C ALA A 16 7.37 1.53 44.27
N GLU A 17 6.89 2.19 45.30
CA GLU A 17 5.57 2.77 45.36
C GLU A 17 5.59 4.16 44.64
N LEU A 18 4.82 4.29 43.56
CA LEU A 18 4.72 5.49 42.76
C LEU A 18 3.34 6.12 42.91
N LYS A 19 3.29 7.45 42.89
CA LYS A 19 2.05 8.22 42.88
C LYS A 19 1.39 8.09 41.49
N LEU A 20 0.11 7.80 41.48
CA LEU A 20 -0.67 7.67 40.25
C LEU A 20 -1.53 8.93 40.05
N ASP A 21 -1.40 9.53 38.88
CA ASP A 21 -2.34 10.55 38.40
C ASP A 21 -3.49 9.84 37.67
N THR A 22 -4.69 9.90 38.25
CA THR A 22 -5.88 9.23 37.73
C THR A 22 -6.44 9.91 36.48
N THR A 23 -5.93 11.06 36.08
CA THR A 23 -6.29 11.74 34.84
C THR A 23 -5.55 11.15 33.62
N CYS A 24 -4.55 10.28 33.85
CA CYS A 24 -3.83 9.58 32.80
C CYS A 24 -4.72 8.57 32.10
N GLY A 25 -4.84 8.69 30.77
CA GLY A 25 -5.61 7.78 29.92
C GLY A 25 -4.71 6.99 28.96
N ALA A 26 -4.89 5.67 28.90
CA ALA A 26 -4.21 4.82 27.91
C ALA A 26 -5.18 4.45 26.79
N TYR A 27 -4.78 4.67 25.56
CA TYR A 27 -5.55 4.34 24.36
C TYR A 27 -4.73 3.44 23.46
N ILE A 28 -5.35 2.39 22.95
CA ILE A 28 -4.70 1.45 22.03
C ILE A 28 -5.53 1.31 20.75
N THR A 29 -4.86 1.07 19.63
CA THR A 29 -5.49 0.72 18.37
C THR A 29 -4.98 -0.64 17.92
N MET A 30 -5.86 -1.47 17.37
CA MET A 30 -5.54 -2.80 16.91
C MET A 30 -6.34 -3.17 15.68
N ASN A 31 -5.66 -3.72 14.65
CA ASN A 31 -6.33 -4.33 13.51
C ASN A 31 -6.37 -5.84 13.72
N PRO A 32 -7.55 -6.45 13.90
CA PRO A 32 -7.66 -7.90 14.02
C PRO A 32 -7.25 -8.56 12.69
N GLY A 33 -6.51 -9.66 12.77
CA GLY A 33 -6.13 -10.46 11.59
C GLY A 33 -4.97 -9.89 10.75
N TYR A 34 -4.28 -8.84 11.20
CA TYR A 34 -3.09 -8.34 10.50
C TYR A 34 -1.90 -9.27 10.71
N ILE A 35 -1.32 -9.76 9.62
CA ILE A 35 -0.18 -10.68 9.64
C ILE A 35 1.02 -10.01 10.33
N GLY A 36 1.68 -10.73 11.26
CA GLY A 36 2.85 -10.24 11.99
C GLY A 36 2.54 -9.48 13.29
N ARG A 37 1.28 -9.33 13.69
CA ARG A 37 0.91 -8.76 15.01
C ARG A 37 0.41 -9.84 15.96
N THR A 38 1.06 -9.93 17.12
CA THR A 38 0.61 -10.79 18.19
C THR A 38 -0.71 -10.26 18.78
N PRO A 39 -1.73 -11.09 18.98
CA PRO A 39 -2.96 -10.65 19.62
C PRO A 39 -2.67 -10.18 21.05
N LEU A 40 -3.41 -9.17 21.49
CA LEU A 40 -3.27 -8.65 22.84
C LEU A 40 -3.63 -9.75 23.85
N PRO A 41 -2.84 -9.95 24.92
CA PRO A 41 -3.17 -10.90 25.99
C PRO A 41 -4.56 -10.62 26.58
N GLU A 42 -5.30 -11.66 26.89
CA GLU A 42 -6.67 -11.53 27.44
C GLU A 42 -6.69 -10.68 28.73
N SER A 43 -5.67 -10.80 29.57
CA SER A 43 -5.52 -10.00 30.79
C SER A 43 -5.45 -8.48 30.51
N LEU A 44 -4.90 -8.09 29.37
CA LEU A 44 -4.89 -6.69 28.96
C LEU A 44 -6.19 -6.29 28.27
N LYS A 45 -6.79 -7.14 27.45
CA LYS A 45 -8.07 -6.84 26.77
C LYS A 45 -9.18 -6.47 27.75
N VAL A 46 -9.26 -7.16 28.89
CA VAL A 46 -10.30 -6.92 29.92
C VAL A 46 -10.20 -5.51 30.54
N LEU A 47 -9.00 -4.92 30.53
CA LEU A 47 -8.76 -3.60 31.11
C LEU A 47 -9.11 -2.43 30.15
N PHE A 48 -9.32 -2.73 28.87
CA PHE A 48 -9.68 -1.74 27.88
C PHE A 48 -11.16 -1.83 27.48
N ARG A 49 -11.79 -0.69 27.28
CA ARG A 49 -13.11 -0.63 26.69
C ARG A 49 -13.04 -0.86 25.18
N PRO A 50 -13.53 -1.98 24.63
CA PRO A 50 -13.49 -2.21 23.20
C PRO A 50 -14.45 -1.28 22.46
N VAL A 51 -13.96 -0.67 21.39
CA VAL A 51 -14.76 0.10 20.43
C VAL A 51 -14.47 -0.46 19.05
N THR A 52 -15.47 -1.03 18.42
CA THR A 52 -15.35 -1.58 17.06
C THR A 52 -15.50 -0.48 16.02
N VAL A 53 -14.55 -0.40 15.12
CA VAL A 53 -14.60 0.50 13.96
C VAL A 53 -14.87 -0.33 12.72
N VAL A 54 -15.84 0.07 11.92
CA VAL A 54 -16.25 -0.62 10.70
C VAL A 54 -15.26 -0.34 9.58
N VAL A 55 -15.05 -1.33 8.70
CA VAL A 55 -14.27 -1.14 7.48
C VAL A 55 -14.99 -0.13 6.58
N PRO A 56 -14.32 0.94 6.14
CA PRO A 56 -14.95 1.94 5.28
C PRO A 56 -15.24 1.39 3.88
N ASP A 57 -16.17 2.02 3.18
CA ASP A 57 -16.45 1.75 1.77
C ASP A 57 -15.29 2.28 0.91
N PHE A 58 -14.47 1.37 0.45
CA PHE A 58 -13.30 1.72 -0.38
C PHE A 58 -13.70 2.25 -1.76
N ALA A 59 -14.83 1.81 -2.32
CA ALA A 59 -15.30 2.28 -3.61
C ALA A 59 -15.69 3.76 -3.54
N LEU A 60 -16.39 4.15 -2.49
CA LEU A 60 -16.74 5.56 -2.26
C LEU A 60 -15.51 6.43 -2.00
N ILE A 61 -14.52 5.92 -1.27
CA ILE A 61 -13.26 6.62 -1.04
C ILE A 61 -12.49 6.80 -2.35
N ALA A 62 -12.40 5.75 -3.18
CA ALA A 62 -11.72 5.81 -4.46
C ALA A 62 -12.40 6.79 -5.42
N GLU A 63 -13.73 6.76 -5.50
CA GLU A 63 -14.53 7.71 -6.30
C GLU A 63 -14.24 9.16 -5.89
N ASN A 64 -14.34 9.48 -4.60
CA ASN A 64 -14.08 10.83 -4.10
C ASN A 64 -12.64 11.30 -4.37
N MET A 65 -11.67 10.42 -4.20
CA MET A 65 -10.26 10.74 -4.47
C MET A 65 -10.00 10.98 -5.96
N LEU A 66 -10.55 10.13 -6.84
CA LEU A 66 -10.44 10.33 -8.29
C LEU A 66 -11.10 11.64 -8.73
N MET A 67 -12.28 11.97 -8.18
CA MET A 67 -12.94 13.25 -8.44
C MET A 67 -12.07 14.42 -7.99
N ALA A 68 -11.44 14.34 -6.83
CA ALA A 68 -10.54 15.38 -6.33
C ALA A 68 -9.29 15.56 -7.22
N GLU A 69 -8.83 14.50 -7.89
CA GLU A 69 -7.73 14.54 -8.85
C GLU A 69 -8.17 14.94 -10.28
N GLY A 70 -9.45 15.28 -10.47
CA GLY A 70 -9.99 15.78 -11.74
C GLY A 70 -10.42 14.70 -12.74
N PHE A 71 -10.71 13.48 -12.28
CA PHE A 71 -11.27 12.42 -13.11
C PHE A 71 -12.79 12.62 -13.28
N THR A 72 -13.28 12.61 -14.52
CA THR A 72 -14.70 12.74 -14.86
C THR A 72 -15.44 11.40 -14.72
N GLU A 73 -14.77 10.28 -15.05
CA GLU A 73 -15.32 8.92 -14.94
C GLU A 73 -15.01 8.26 -13.58
N ALA A 74 -14.79 9.06 -12.53
CA ALA A 74 -14.33 8.62 -11.22
C ALA A 74 -15.16 7.47 -10.62
N LYS A 75 -16.49 7.49 -10.79
CA LYS A 75 -17.39 6.46 -10.26
C LYS A 75 -17.18 5.09 -10.88
N VAL A 76 -17.03 5.04 -12.20
CA VAL A 76 -16.83 3.78 -12.94
C VAL A 76 -15.42 3.26 -12.69
N LEU A 77 -14.43 4.14 -12.79
CA LEU A 77 -13.02 3.81 -12.60
C LEU A 77 -12.71 3.40 -11.16
N GLY A 78 -13.30 4.07 -10.18
CA GLY A 78 -13.16 3.71 -8.77
C GLY A 78 -13.69 2.31 -8.45
N LYS A 79 -14.85 1.94 -9.00
CA LYS A 79 -15.39 0.59 -8.86
C LYS A 79 -14.49 -0.47 -9.51
N LYS A 80 -14.03 -0.23 -10.74
CA LYS A 80 -13.10 -1.13 -11.44
C LYS A 80 -11.81 -1.34 -10.63
N PHE A 81 -11.28 -0.26 -10.08
CA PHE A 81 -10.09 -0.31 -9.24
C PHE A 81 -10.30 -1.19 -8.00
N ILE A 82 -11.37 -0.98 -7.26
CA ILE A 82 -11.63 -1.77 -6.04
C ILE A 82 -11.90 -3.22 -6.37
N ASN A 83 -12.66 -3.51 -7.43
CA ASN A 83 -12.86 -4.88 -7.91
C ASN A 83 -11.53 -5.58 -8.24
N LEU A 84 -10.59 -4.87 -8.89
CA LEU A 84 -9.25 -5.42 -9.13
C LEU A 84 -8.56 -5.83 -7.83
N TYR A 85 -8.58 -4.97 -6.81
CA TYR A 85 -7.93 -5.26 -5.54
C TYR A 85 -8.60 -6.38 -4.75
N GLU A 86 -9.92 -6.50 -4.84
CA GLU A 86 -10.67 -7.63 -4.26
C GLU A 86 -10.29 -8.95 -4.97
N LEU A 87 -10.26 -8.96 -6.30
CA LEU A 87 -9.84 -10.11 -7.08
C LEU A 87 -8.37 -10.47 -6.82
N CYS A 88 -7.47 -9.50 -6.75
CA CYS A 88 -6.07 -9.74 -6.39
C CYS A 88 -5.94 -10.35 -4.99
N ARG A 89 -6.70 -9.84 -4.02
CA ARG A 89 -6.71 -10.40 -2.66
C ARG A 89 -7.19 -11.84 -2.63
N ASP A 90 -8.12 -12.20 -3.48
CA ASP A 90 -8.75 -13.52 -3.48
C ASP A 90 -8.00 -14.55 -4.34
N LEU A 91 -7.46 -14.14 -5.48
CA LEU A 91 -6.88 -15.02 -6.50
C LEU A 91 -5.34 -15.12 -6.45
N LEU A 92 -4.63 -14.06 -6.02
CA LEU A 92 -3.18 -14.10 -5.92
C LEU A 92 -2.73 -14.89 -4.67
N SER A 93 -1.47 -15.27 -4.65
CA SER A 93 -0.86 -15.90 -3.47
C SER A 93 -1.02 -15.02 -2.22
N LYS A 94 -1.02 -15.63 -1.03
CA LYS A 94 -1.14 -14.91 0.23
C LYS A 94 0.23 -14.44 0.75
N ALA A 95 1.06 -13.91 -0.16
CA ALA A 95 2.38 -13.41 0.20
C ALA A 95 2.27 -12.28 1.24
N MET A 96 3.14 -12.33 2.26
CA MET A 96 3.06 -11.43 3.42
C MET A 96 3.25 -9.95 3.08
N HIS A 97 3.90 -9.64 1.96
CA HIS A 97 4.17 -8.28 1.51
C HIS A 97 3.05 -7.69 0.62
N TYR A 98 2.05 -8.48 0.23
CA TYR A 98 0.91 -7.97 -0.54
C TYR A 98 -0.02 -7.16 0.36
N ASP A 99 -0.18 -5.89 0.01
CA ASP A 99 -1.10 -4.97 0.67
C ASP A 99 -2.14 -4.45 -0.35
N TRP A 100 -3.37 -4.88 -0.17
CA TRP A 100 -4.54 -4.46 -0.97
C TRP A 100 -5.46 -3.53 -0.17
N GLY A 101 -4.94 -2.92 0.90
CA GLY A 101 -5.68 -2.05 1.79
C GLY A 101 -5.74 -0.59 1.35
N LEU A 102 -6.40 0.22 2.19
CA LEU A 102 -6.61 1.65 1.92
C LEU A 102 -5.31 2.44 1.67
N ARG A 103 -4.20 2.04 2.30
CA ARG A 103 -2.90 2.70 2.09
C ARG A 103 -2.41 2.53 0.66
N ALA A 104 -2.50 1.31 0.13
CA ALA A 104 -2.13 1.02 -1.25
C ALA A 104 -3.05 1.74 -2.24
N ILE A 105 -4.37 1.72 -1.98
CA ILE A 105 -5.38 2.45 -2.76
C ILE A 105 -4.99 3.94 -2.86
N LYS A 106 -4.75 4.60 -1.73
CA LYS A 106 -4.39 6.02 -1.70
C LYS A 106 -3.11 6.33 -2.46
N SER A 107 -2.11 5.46 -2.38
CA SER A 107 -0.84 5.65 -3.10
C SER A 107 -1.04 5.63 -4.62
N VAL A 108 -1.79 4.64 -5.12
CA VAL A 108 -2.08 4.51 -6.56
C VAL A 108 -2.91 5.68 -7.07
N LEU A 109 -3.93 6.10 -6.32
CA LEU A 109 -4.79 7.21 -6.72
C LEU A 109 -4.02 8.54 -6.79
N ARG A 110 -3.05 8.76 -5.91
CA ARG A 110 -2.16 9.93 -5.99
C ARG A 110 -1.33 9.91 -7.26
N VAL A 111 -0.73 8.76 -7.62
CA VAL A 111 0.03 8.59 -8.86
C VAL A 111 -0.86 8.79 -10.09
N ALA A 112 -2.09 8.28 -10.05
CA ALA A 112 -3.06 8.51 -11.11
C ALA A 112 -3.37 10.00 -11.30
N GLY A 113 -3.48 10.76 -10.20
CA GLY A 113 -3.64 12.22 -10.22
C GLY A 113 -2.42 12.93 -10.82
N ASP A 114 -1.21 12.51 -10.47
CA ASP A 114 0.02 13.06 -11.05
C ASP A 114 0.07 12.82 -12.56
N PHE A 115 -0.29 11.62 -13.03
CA PHE A 115 -0.40 11.33 -14.46
C PHE A 115 -1.50 12.16 -15.13
N LYS A 116 -2.65 12.38 -14.50
CA LYS A 116 -3.71 13.22 -15.04
C LYS A 116 -3.28 14.67 -15.23
N ARG A 117 -2.46 15.17 -14.29
CA ARG A 117 -1.90 16.55 -14.40
C ARG A 117 -0.81 16.67 -15.47
N SER A 118 0.04 15.65 -15.59
CA SER A 118 1.14 15.66 -16.57
C SER A 118 0.70 15.32 -18.00
N GLU A 119 -0.32 14.50 -18.16
CA GLU A 119 -0.78 13.99 -19.46
C GLU A 119 -2.32 14.11 -19.60
N PRO A 120 -2.88 15.34 -19.59
CA PRO A 120 -4.34 15.56 -19.55
C PRO A 120 -5.08 15.04 -20.78
N GLU A 121 -4.39 14.90 -21.92
CA GLU A 121 -4.94 14.45 -23.20
C GLU A 121 -5.18 12.93 -23.26
N LYS A 122 -4.56 12.17 -22.36
CA LYS A 122 -4.72 10.72 -22.36
C LYS A 122 -6.04 10.30 -21.71
N SER A 123 -6.57 9.17 -22.17
CA SER A 123 -7.77 8.56 -21.58
C SER A 123 -7.60 8.32 -20.08
N GLU A 124 -8.59 8.69 -19.28
CA GLU A 124 -8.59 8.46 -17.83
C GLU A 124 -8.42 6.99 -17.45
N MET A 125 -9.00 6.12 -18.26
CA MET A 125 -8.86 4.67 -18.11
C MET A 125 -7.40 4.22 -18.31
N THR A 126 -6.72 4.76 -19.33
CA THR A 126 -5.30 4.47 -19.59
C THR A 126 -4.38 4.99 -18.48
N LEU A 127 -4.65 6.18 -17.95
CA LEU A 127 -3.88 6.75 -16.84
C LEU A 127 -4.01 5.93 -15.56
N LEU A 128 -5.23 5.51 -15.23
CA LEU A 128 -5.48 4.65 -14.07
C LEU A 128 -4.87 3.25 -14.26
N PHE A 129 -5.02 2.66 -15.44
CA PHE A 129 -4.38 1.38 -15.80
C PHE A 129 -2.86 1.45 -15.57
N ARG A 130 -2.21 2.51 -16.09
CA ARG A 130 -0.77 2.72 -15.95
C ARG A 130 -0.37 2.86 -14.49
N SER A 131 -1.07 3.65 -13.71
CA SER A 131 -0.77 3.83 -12.28
C SER A 131 -0.95 2.53 -11.48
N LEU A 132 -1.98 1.74 -11.79
CA LEU A 132 -2.21 0.42 -11.18
C LEU A 132 -1.07 -0.55 -11.50
N ARG A 133 -0.66 -0.60 -12.77
CA ARG A 133 0.44 -1.44 -13.22
C ARG A 133 1.76 -1.03 -12.55
N ASP A 134 2.15 0.22 -12.70
CA ASP A 134 3.47 0.71 -12.29
C ASP A 134 3.67 0.65 -10.76
N CYS A 135 2.61 0.90 -9.98
CA CYS A 135 2.68 0.81 -8.52
C CYS A 135 2.64 -0.63 -7.96
N ASN A 136 2.09 -1.59 -8.69
CA ASN A 136 1.91 -2.95 -8.16
C ASN A 136 2.87 -3.97 -8.80
N LEU A 137 3.21 -3.81 -10.08
CA LEU A 137 4.10 -4.73 -10.80
C LEU A 137 5.41 -5.04 -10.05
N PRO A 138 6.11 -4.06 -9.44
CA PRO A 138 7.36 -4.33 -8.75
C PRO A 138 7.23 -5.22 -7.52
N LYS A 139 6.03 -5.31 -6.93
CA LYS A 139 5.75 -6.07 -5.69
C LYS A 139 5.29 -7.50 -5.97
N ILE A 140 4.76 -7.74 -7.17
CA ILE A 140 4.18 -9.03 -7.53
C ILE A 140 5.29 -9.94 -7.99
N VAL A 141 5.29 -11.17 -7.52
CA VAL A 141 6.36 -12.14 -7.75
C VAL A 141 5.83 -13.42 -8.38
N GLY A 142 6.68 -14.07 -9.17
CA GLY A 142 6.42 -15.38 -9.75
C GLY A 142 5.17 -15.41 -10.64
N ASP A 143 4.41 -16.50 -10.53
CA ASP A 143 3.24 -16.78 -11.35
C ASP A 143 2.08 -15.80 -11.14
N ASP A 144 2.05 -15.13 -10.00
CA ASP A 144 1.04 -14.10 -9.68
C ASP A 144 1.09 -12.94 -10.68
N LEU A 145 2.24 -12.69 -11.32
CA LEU A 145 2.39 -11.66 -12.32
C LEU A 145 1.48 -11.87 -13.53
N ILE A 146 1.39 -13.11 -14.01
CA ILE A 146 0.56 -13.48 -15.16
C ILE A 146 -0.91 -13.26 -14.81
N ILE A 147 -1.33 -13.69 -13.61
CA ILE A 147 -2.70 -13.53 -13.12
C ILE A 147 -3.04 -12.04 -12.98
N PHE A 148 -2.17 -11.26 -12.36
CA PHE A 148 -2.39 -9.81 -12.16
C PHE A 148 -2.55 -9.07 -13.50
N MET A 149 -1.66 -9.34 -14.46
CA MET A 149 -1.74 -8.71 -15.78
C MET A 149 -2.99 -9.12 -16.55
N GLY A 150 -3.43 -10.38 -16.43
CA GLY A 150 -4.70 -10.85 -16.98
C GLY A 150 -5.89 -10.09 -16.40
N LEU A 151 -6.00 -10.04 -15.06
CA LEU A 151 -7.06 -9.30 -14.36
C LEU A 151 -7.10 -7.82 -14.73
N LEU A 152 -5.92 -7.20 -14.82
CA LEU A 152 -5.79 -5.80 -15.19
C LEU A 152 -6.29 -5.56 -16.63
N GLY A 153 -5.92 -6.43 -17.58
CA GLY A 153 -6.38 -6.35 -18.97
C GLY A 153 -7.89 -6.56 -19.12
N ASP A 154 -8.46 -7.51 -18.38
CA ASP A 154 -9.89 -7.80 -18.42
C ASP A 154 -10.76 -6.66 -17.86
N LEU A 155 -10.30 -6.02 -16.78
CA LEU A 155 -11.03 -4.91 -16.17
C LEU A 155 -10.87 -3.58 -16.93
N PHE A 156 -9.77 -3.41 -17.66
CA PHE A 156 -9.46 -2.19 -18.41
C PHE A 156 -9.26 -2.50 -19.89
N PRO A 157 -10.29 -3.00 -20.61
CA PRO A 157 -10.17 -3.38 -22.02
C PRO A 157 -9.80 -2.18 -22.89
N GLY A 158 -8.82 -2.36 -23.77
CA GLY A 158 -8.33 -1.32 -24.67
C GLY A 158 -7.46 -0.24 -24.02
N ALA A 159 -7.16 -0.36 -22.74
CA ALA A 159 -6.17 0.50 -22.10
C ALA A 159 -4.76 -0.03 -22.39
N GLU A 160 -4.12 0.53 -23.41
CA GLU A 160 -2.73 0.23 -23.71
C GLU A 160 -1.83 1.34 -23.18
N ALA A 161 -0.94 0.99 -22.29
CA ALA A 161 0.08 1.89 -21.79
C ALA A 161 1.44 1.18 -21.85
N PRO A 162 2.13 1.22 -22.99
CA PRO A 162 3.47 0.67 -23.08
C PRO A 162 4.35 1.34 -22.02
N ARG A 163 5.25 0.58 -21.40
CA ARG A 163 6.18 1.15 -20.44
C ARG A 163 7.09 2.12 -21.16
N GLN A 164 7.13 3.36 -20.69
CA GLN A 164 8.11 4.32 -21.16
C GLN A 164 9.46 3.96 -20.56
N ARG A 165 10.40 3.53 -21.40
CA ARG A 165 11.77 3.27 -20.99
C ARG A 165 12.56 4.56 -21.01
N ASP A 166 13.24 4.86 -19.92
CA ASP A 166 14.23 5.93 -19.86
C ASP A 166 15.62 5.34 -20.20
N TRP A 167 15.95 5.40 -21.49
CA TRP A 167 17.20 4.82 -22.00
C TRP A 167 18.45 5.47 -21.40
N ASP A 168 18.40 6.76 -21.07
CA ASP A 168 19.55 7.45 -20.47
C ASP A 168 19.77 6.99 -19.03
N LEU A 169 18.69 6.74 -18.29
CA LEU A 169 18.75 6.18 -16.94
C LEU A 169 19.22 4.72 -16.97
N GLU A 170 18.64 3.90 -17.84
CA GLU A 170 19.04 2.48 -17.97
C GLU A 170 20.53 2.34 -18.31
N LYS A 171 21.04 3.16 -19.24
CA LYS A 171 22.47 3.18 -19.60
C LYS A 171 23.37 3.56 -18.43
N LYS A 172 23.01 4.57 -17.64
CA LYS A 172 23.78 4.95 -16.44
C LYS A 172 23.78 3.85 -15.38
N ILE A 173 22.68 3.14 -15.22
CA ILE A 173 22.58 1.99 -14.32
C ILE A 173 23.50 0.87 -14.81
N GLU A 174 23.49 0.55 -16.10
CA GLU A 174 24.35 -0.45 -16.72
C GLU A 174 25.84 -0.12 -16.52
N GLU A 175 26.23 1.13 -16.79
CA GLU A 175 27.59 1.62 -16.54
C GLU A 175 28.01 1.44 -15.07
N SER A 176 27.11 1.76 -14.13
CA SER A 176 27.35 1.59 -12.69
C SER A 176 27.51 0.12 -12.28
N PHE A 177 26.74 -0.80 -12.89
CA PHE A 177 26.90 -2.25 -12.68
C PHE A 177 28.28 -2.73 -13.11
N VAL A 178 28.72 -2.29 -14.29
CA VAL A 178 30.06 -2.64 -14.82
C VAL A 178 31.19 -2.05 -13.95
N GLU A 179 31.04 -0.81 -13.49
CA GLU A 179 32.02 -0.19 -12.57
C GLU A 179 32.11 -0.93 -11.23
N ALA A 180 30.96 -1.45 -10.73
CA ALA A 180 30.91 -2.28 -9.53
C ALA A 180 31.45 -3.72 -9.74
N GLY A 181 31.83 -4.09 -10.96
CA GLY A 181 32.28 -5.45 -11.29
C GLY A 181 31.11 -6.46 -11.36
N LEU A 182 29.89 -6.00 -11.54
CA LEU A 182 28.70 -6.81 -11.69
C LEU A 182 28.32 -6.94 -13.17
N GLN A 183 27.68 -8.06 -13.52
CA GLN A 183 27.13 -8.25 -14.85
C GLN A 183 25.76 -7.56 -14.93
N PRO A 184 25.52 -6.66 -15.90
CA PRO A 184 24.22 -6.04 -16.11
C PRO A 184 23.28 -7.07 -16.74
N GLU A 185 22.36 -7.60 -15.95
CA GLU A 185 21.30 -8.49 -16.37
C GLU A 185 20.00 -7.71 -16.53
N ASP A 186 19.23 -8.00 -17.58
CA ASP A 186 17.99 -7.26 -17.90
C ASP A 186 17.00 -7.20 -16.72
N GLU A 187 16.87 -8.29 -15.95
CA GLU A 187 16.00 -8.32 -14.79
C GLU A 187 16.51 -7.41 -13.66
N ALA A 188 17.82 -7.41 -13.40
CA ALA A 188 18.43 -6.57 -12.38
C ALA A 188 18.31 -5.08 -12.74
N LEU A 189 18.54 -4.74 -14.01
CA LEU A 189 18.34 -3.39 -14.53
C LEU A 189 16.88 -2.94 -14.36
N LEU A 190 15.94 -3.81 -14.76
CA LEU A 190 14.52 -3.58 -14.62
C LEU A 190 14.12 -3.32 -13.15
N LYS A 191 14.59 -4.17 -12.22
CA LYS A 191 14.30 -4.01 -10.79
C LYS A 191 14.91 -2.74 -10.20
N THR A 192 16.08 -2.34 -10.67
CA THR A 192 16.71 -1.08 -10.24
C THR A 192 15.89 0.14 -10.68
N VAL A 193 15.43 0.16 -11.93
CA VAL A 193 14.54 1.23 -12.42
C VAL A 193 13.22 1.24 -11.64
N GLN A 194 12.61 0.07 -11.42
CA GLN A 194 11.38 -0.04 -10.62
C GLN A 194 11.56 0.47 -9.18
N LEU A 195 12.71 0.20 -8.56
CA LEU A 195 13.04 0.73 -7.23
C LEU A 195 13.08 2.25 -7.23
N MET A 196 13.72 2.86 -8.24
CA MET A 196 13.77 4.32 -8.37
C MET A 196 12.37 4.92 -8.59
N GLU A 197 11.55 4.30 -9.42
CA GLU A 197 10.15 4.71 -9.65
C GLU A 197 9.32 4.65 -8.34
N LEU A 198 9.52 3.60 -7.53
CA LEU A 198 8.85 3.47 -6.23
C LEU A 198 9.31 4.53 -5.22
N LEU A 199 10.61 4.80 -5.15
CA LEU A 199 11.16 5.83 -4.26
C LEU A 199 10.70 7.24 -4.61
N ALA A 200 10.36 7.52 -5.86
CA ALA A 200 9.75 8.78 -6.27
C ALA A 200 8.33 8.97 -5.68
N VAL A 201 7.63 7.88 -5.37
CA VAL A 201 6.25 7.89 -4.85
C VAL A 201 6.20 7.65 -3.33
N ARG A 202 7.16 6.91 -2.81
CA ARG A 202 7.23 6.49 -1.40
C ARG A 202 8.51 6.98 -0.75
N HIS A 203 8.43 7.27 0.55
CA HIS A 203 9.59 7.75 1.32
C HIS A 203 10.63 6.65 1.58
N CYS A 204 10.23 5.38 1.62
CA CYS A 204 11.11 4.24 1.81
C CYS A 204 10.46 2.95 1.32
N ASP A 205 11.30 2.00 0.91
CA ASP A 205 10.91 0.66 0.52
C ASP A 205 11.85 -0.38 1.15
N PHE A 206 11.34 -1.59 1.38
CA PHE A 206 12.13 -2.71 1.86
C PHE A 206 12.47 -3.63 0.69
N ILE A 207 13.75 -3.85 0.47
CA ILE A 207 14.24 -4.84 -0.49
C ILE A 207 14.42 -6.14 0.29
N MET A 208 13.66 -7.18 -0.11
CA MET A 208 13.75 -8.50 0.49
C MET A 208 14.25 -9.46 -0.58
N GLY A 209 15.29 -10.23 -0.24
CA GLY A 209 15.88 -11.28 -1.06
C GLY A 209 15.65 -12.64 -0.43
#